data_7db5d2485d1d92eaa4fb55c6ab25cdb6
#
_entry.id   7db5d2485d1d92eaa4fb55c6ab25cdb6
#
_cell.length_a   1.000
_cell.length_b   1.000
_cell.length_c   1.000
_cell.angle_alpha   90.00
_cell.angle_beta   90.00
_cell.angle_gamma   90.00
#
_symmetry.space_group_name_H-M   'P 1'
#
loop_
_entity.id
_entity.type
_entity.pdbx_description
1 polymer ?
#
loop_
_entity_poly.entity_id
_entity_poly.type
_entity_poly.pdbx_seq_one_letter_code
_entity_poly.pdbx_strand_id
1 'polypeptide(L)'
;LGNFKVPLARSGAASTSSEPFSLGAQDTARDYTYKVFDATLETLTRVRNSVDPDAIEVAVDALCNARRVEFYGFGASGPVAIDAQHKFFRLQIASAAHSDPHIQAMSAMSLTPDDVVVAISQSGRSSALLEALDFVRESGALSIGLAPGGTPVIDRCNLPIPIDVAEPSDGSYSPLPSRIAHLTIIDILAAGVYRTKGGEVDRHLARLNRRLQSLRTPD
;
A
#
# COMPACT_ATOMS: atom_id res chain seq x y z
N LEU A 1 -32.80 -28.46 7.78
CA LEU A 1 -31.56 -27.73 8.10
C LEU A 1 -30.52 -28.74 8.58
N GLY A 2 -29.70 -29.18 7.65
CA GLY A 2 -28.66 -30.20 7.92
C GLY A 2 -27.43 -29.54 8.57
N ASN A 3 -26.93 -30.16 9.63
CA ASN A 3 -25.68 -29.82 10.29
C ASN A 3 -24.48 -30.12 9.37
N PHE A 4 -23.91 -29.10 8.74
CA PHE A 4 -22.63 -29.21 8.08
C PHE A 4 -21.50 -29.16 9.12
N LYS A 5 -20.97 -30.32 9.52
CA LYS A 5 -19.69 -30.40 10.21
C LYS A 5 -18.57 -30.34 9.15
N VAL A 6 -17.80 -29.27 9.14
CA VAL A 6 -16.58 -29.16 8.34
C VAL A 6 -15.46 -29.89 9.08
N PRO A 7 -14.82 -30.93 8.49
CA PRO A 7 -13.64 -31.51 9.10
C PRO A 7 -12.47 -30.54 8.99
N LEU A 8 -11.80 -30.21 10.12
CA LEU A 8 -10.51 -29.54 10.08
C LEU A 8 -9.48 -30.50 9.48
N ALA A 9 -9.08 -30.26 8.24
CA ALA A 9 -7.95 -30.94 7.64
C ALA A 9 -6.65 -30.37 8.23
N ARG A 10 -5.83 -31.24 8.80
CA ARG A 10 -4.49 -30.95 9.32
C ARG A 10 -3.61 -30.44 8.17
N SER A 11 -2.91 -29.32 8.42
CA SER A 11 -1.94 -28.73 7.53
C SER A 11 -0.83 -29.73 7.17
N GLY A 12 -0.72 -30.03 5.89
CA GLY A 12 0.46 -30.65 5.29
C GLY A 12 1.62 -29.65 5.27
N ALA A 13 2.84 -30.17 5.38
CA ALA A 13 4.09 -29.45 5.50
C ALA A 13 4.26 -28.33 4.46
N ALA A 14 4.81 -27.19 4.91
CA ALA A 14 5.21 -26.08 4.08
C ALA A 14 6.21 -26.53 3.00
N SER A 15 5.79 -26.55 1.75
CA SER A 15 6.69 -26.67 0.61
C SER A 15 7.31 -25.32 0.32
N THR A 16 8.63 -25.22 0.44
CA THR A 16 9.46 -24.04 0.13
C THR A 16 9.74 -23.90 -1.37
N SER A 17 8.72 -23.96 -2.23
CA SER A 17 8.84 -23.65 -3.64
C SER A 17 7.87 -22.51 -3.97
N SER A 18 8.41 -21.32 -4.24
CA SER A 18 7.65 -20.17 -4.72
C SER A 18 7.23 -20.37 -6.18
N GLU A 19 6.31 -21.29 -6.42
CA GLU A 19 5.68 -21.37 -7.74
C GLU A 19 4.77 -20.15 -7.90
N PRO A 20 4.79 -19.48 -9.07
CA PRO A 20 3.90 -18.38 -9.34
C PRO A 20 2.43 -18.84 -9.24
N PHE A 21 1.55 -17.98 -8.73
CA PHE A 21 0.13 -18.24 -8.65
C PHE A 21 -0.42 -18.71 -10.01
N SER A 22 -1.08 -19.85 -10.04
CA SER A 22 -1.71 -20.35 -11.28
C SER A 22 -3.04 -21.02 -10.99
N LEU A 23 -4.00 -20.78 -11.90
CA LEU A 23 -5.30 -21.46 -11.89
C LEU A 23 -5.28 -22.60 -12.91
N GLY A 24 -5.57 -23.82 -12.44
CA GLY A 24 -5.74 -24.98 -13.30
C GLY A 24 -7.14 -25.02 -13.90
N ALA A 25 -7.27 -25.52 -15.14
CA ALA A 25 -8.56 -25.66 -15.82
C ALA A 25 -9.59 -26.54 -15.08
N GLN A 26 -9.13 -27.37 -14.13
CA GLN A 26 -9.97 -28.26 -13.32
C GLN A 26 -10.14 -27.77 -11.88
N ASP A 27 -9.66 -26.56 -11.55
CA ASP A 27 -9.78 -26.02 -10.19
C ASP A 27 -11.25 -25.80 -9.83
N THR A 28 -11.66 -26.36 -8.72
CA THR A 28 -12.98 -26.11 -8.13
C THR A 28 -13.00 -24.78 -7.36
N ALA A 29 -14.20 -24.29 -6.99
CA ALA A 29 -14.33 -23.10 -6.16
C ALA A 29 -13.52 -23.21 -4.84
N ARG A 30 -13.43 -24.39 -4.28
CA ARG A 30 -12.60 -24.66 -3.09
C ARG A 30 -11.12 -24.46 -3.40
N ASP A 31 -10.64 -25.02 -4.51
CA ASP A 31 -9.22 -24.97 -4.88
C ASP A 31 -8.75 -23.54 -5.10
N TYR A 32 -9.46 -22.76 -5.92
CA TYR A 32 -9.04 -21.36 -6.16
C TYR A 32 -9.24 -20.47 -4.92
N THR A 33 -10.19 -20.79 -4.04
CA THR A 33 -10.30 -20.05 -2.76
C THR A 33 -9.03 -20.23 -1.92
N TYR A 34 -8.57 -21.46 -1.72
CA TYR A 34 -7.35 -21.71 -0.95
C TYR A 34 -6.11 -21.15 -1.66
N LYS A 35 -5.98 -21.35 -2.97
CA LYS A 35 -4.84 -20.80 -3.75
C LYS A 35 -4.68 -19.30 -3.59
N VAL A 36 -5.77 -18.53 -3.64
CA VAL A 36 -5.72 -17.06 -3.45
C VAL A 36 -5.31 -16.70 -2.03
N PHE A 37 -5.86 -17.35 -1.01
CA PHE A 37 -5.46 -17.12 0.38
C PHE A 37 -3.99 -17.48 0.61
N ASP A 38 -3.56 -18.65 0.16
CA ASP A 38 -2.20 -19.13 0.38
C ASP A 38 -1.17 -18.23 -0.29
N ALA A 39 -1.39 -17.82 -1.55
CA ALA A 39 -0.54 -16.87 -2.27
C ALA A 39 -0.46 -15.50 -1.56
N THR A 40 -1.58 -15.02 -1.01
CA THR A 40 -1.63 -13.77 -0.26
C THR A 40 -0.86 -13.87 1.05
N LEU A 41 -1.07 -14.94 1.82
CA LEU A 41 -0.39 -15.18 3.09
C LEU A 41 1.12 -15.36 2.91
N GLU A 42 1.54 -16.08 1.87
CA GLU A 42 2.95 -16.24 1.51
C GLU A 42 3.58 -14.89 1.18
N THR A 43 2.91 -14.09 0.35
CA THR A 43 3.38 -12.73 -0.02
C THR A 43 3.53 -11.85 1.21
N LEU A 44 2.52 -11.78 2.07
CA LEU A 44 2.57 -10.97 3.29
C LEU A 44 3.66 -11.44 4.24
N THR A 45 3.86 -12.75 4.36
CA THR A 45 4.92 -13.33 5.18
C THR A 45 6.31 -12.94 4.67
N ARG A 46 6.52 -12.99 3.36
CA ARG A 46 7.77 -12.59 2.71
C ARG A 46 8.05 -11.10 2.93
N VAL A 47 7.07 -10.24 2.63
CA VAL A 47 7.20 -8.79 2.81
C VAL A 47 7.47 -8.44 4.29
N ARG A 48 6.74 -9.05 5.23
CA ARG A 48 6.99 -8.86 6.67
C ARG A 48 8.44 -9.15 7.06
N ASN A 49 9.02 -10.18 6.48
CA ASN A 49 10.38 -10.63 6.83
C ASN A 49 11.48 -9.81 6.12
N SER A 50 11.14 -9.06 5.07
CA SER A 50 12.09 -8.26 4.27
C SER A 50 12.03 -6.76 4.56
N VAL A 51 10.90 -6.25 5.07
CA VAL A 51 10.75 -4.82 5.39
C VAL A 51 11.71 -4.42 6.50
N ASP A 52 12.41 -3.32 6.29
CA ASP A 52 13.30 -2.71 7.26
C ASP A 52 12.49 -1.81 8.23
N PRO A 53 12.44 -2.14 9.54
CA PRO A 53 11.74 -1.32 10.51
C PRO A 53 12.33 0.09 10.68
N ASP A 54 13.62 0.27 10.48
CA ASP A 54 14.28 1.57 10.60
C ASP A 54 13.85 2.50 9.45
N ALA A 55 13.73 1.97 8.24
CA ALA A 55 13.17 2.70 7.10
C ALA A 55 11.70 3.11 7.33
N ILE A 56 10.91 2.25 7.97
CA ILE A 56 9.54 2.58 8.37
C ILE A 56 9.52 3.72 9.39
N GLU A 57 10.39 3.69 10.40
CA GLU A 57 10.46 4.74 11.43
C GLU A 57 10.81 6.10 10.81
N VAL A 58 11.82 6.17 9.95
CA VAL A 58 12.20 7.39 9.21
C VAL A 58 11.05 7.90 8.34
N ALA A 59 10.34 7.00 7.64
CA ALA A 59 9.20 7.38 6.83
C ALA A 59 8.03 7.92 7.68
N VAL A 60 7.74 7.31 8.83
CA VAL A 60 6.72 7.79 9.78
C VAL A 60 7.05 9.19 10.28
N ASP A 61 8.30 9.45 10.64
CA ASP A 61 8.74 10.77 11.10
C ASP A 61 8.56 11.83 10.01
N ALA A 62 8.93 11.51 8.76
CA ALA A 62 8.72 12.39 7.62
C ALA A 62 7.23 12.70 7.41
N LEU A 63 6.37 11.67 7.46
CA LEU A 63 4.92 11.81 7.29
C LEU A 63 4.26 12.62 8.42
N CYS A 64 4.74 12.49 9.65
CA CYS A 64 4.24 13.26 10.81
C CYS A 64 4.55 14.76 10.70
N ASN A 65 5.69 15.12 10.12
CA ASN A 65 6.17 16.50 10.02
C ASN A 65 5.79 17.18 8.69
N ALA A 66 5.25 16.43 7.73
CA ALA A 66 4.87 16.97 6.43
C ALA A 66 3.76 18.02 6.53
N ARG A 67 3.91 19.13 5.81
CA ARG A 67 2.84 20.09 5.58
C ARG A 67 1.69 19.45 4.80
N ARG A 68 2.01 18.63 3.81
CA ARG A 68 1.08 17.88 2.95
C ARG A 68 1.72 16.57 2.51
N VAL A 69 0.91 15.51 2.42
CA VAL A 69 1.32 14.20 1.89
C VAL A 69 0.54 13.90 0.63
N GLU A 70 1.22 13.56 -0.44
CA GLU A 70 0.57 13.13 -1.68
C GLU A 70 0.90 11.67 -1.99
N PHE A 71 -0.09 10.92 -2.45
CA PHE A 71 0.02 9.51 -2.82
C PHE A 71 -0.11 9.38 -4.33
N TYR A 72 0.95 8.89 -4.99
CA TYR A 72 1.00 8.72 -6.44
C TYR A 72 0.97 7.24 -6.81
N GLY A 73 0.04 6.85 -7.69
CA GLY A 73 -0.06 5.48 -8.15
C GLY A 73 -0.94 5.35 -9.39
N PHE A 74 -0.56 4.48 -10.32
CA PHE A 74 -1.31 4.20 -11.55
C PHE A 74 -1.89 2.79 -11.55
N GLY A 75 -2.90 2.53 -12.38
CA GLY A 75 -3.49 1.22 -12.56
C GLY A 75 -3.88 0.57 -11.22
N ALA A 76 -3.32 -0.61 -10.91
CA ALA A 76 -3.59 -1.32 -9.66
C ALA A 76 -3.09 -0.58 -8.40
N SER A 77 -2.11 0.32 -8.53
CA SER A 77 -1.59 1.14 -7.44
C SER A 77 -2.46 2.38 -7.17
N GLY A 78 -3.31 2.80 -8.11
CA GLY A 78 -4.23 3.92 -7.92
C GLY A 78 -5.20 3.73 -6.75
N PRO A 79 -5.92 2.59 -6.66
CA PRO A 79 -6.76 2.27 -5.50
C PRO A 79 -6.00 2.26 -4.17
N VAL A 80 -4.72 1.84 -4.16
CA VAL A 80 -3.87 1.89 -2.96
C VAL A 80 -3.58 3.33 -2.55
N ALA A 81 -3.28 4.20 -3.51
CA ALA A 81 -3.06 5.63 -3.26
C ALA A 81 -4.31 6.30 -2.68
N ILE A 82 -5.50 5.97 -3.20
CA ILE A 82 -6.79 6.48 -2.69
C ILE A 82 -7.06 5.97 -1.26
N ASP A 83 -6.81 4.69 -0.97
CA ASP A 83 -6.95 4.14 0.37
C ASP A 83 -5.99 4.81 1.36
N ALA A 84 -4.74 5.01 0.94
CA ALA A 84 -3.75 5.73 1.73
C ALA A 84 -4.22 7.15 2.07
N GLN A 85 -4.65 7.93 1.06
CA GLN A 85 -5.19 9.26 1.27
C GLN A 85 -6.34 9.25 2.28
N HIS A 86 -7.29 8.31 2.19
CA HIS A 86 -8.39 8.20 3.12
C HIS A 86 -7.92 7.92 4.56
N LYS A 87 -6.91 7.04 4.76
CA LYS A 87 -6.36 6.72 6.07
C LYS A 87 -5.67 7.93 6.69
N PHE A 88 -4.80 8.60 5.94
CA PHE A 88 -4.04 9.75 6.41
C PHE A 88 -4.92 10.99 6.66
N PHE A 89 -5.93 11.21 5.83
CA PHE A 89 -6.95 12.24 6.08
C PHE A 89 -7.63 12.05 7.46
N ARG A 90 -7.96 10.82 7.83
CA ARG A 90 -8.54 10.52 9.17
C ARG A 90 -7.56 10.79 10.32
N LEU A 91 -6.26 10.74 10.06
CA LEU A 91 -5.21 11.07 11.02
C LEU A 91 -4.88 12.58 11.07
N GLN A 92 -5.70 13.43 10.45
CA GLN A 92 -5.51 14.87 10.33
C GLN A 92 -4.23 15.27 9.56
N ILE A 93 -3.77 14.42 8.66
CA ILE A 93 -2.73 14.78 7.71
C ILE A 93 -3.40 15.35 6.45
N ALA A 94 -3.00 16.56 6.05
CA ALA A 94 -3.42 17.12 4.78
C ALA A 94 -2.92 16.21 3.66
N SER A 95 -3.82 15.52 2.95
CA SER A 95 -3.42 14.48 2.00
C SER A 95 -4.25 14.49 0.72
N ALA A 96 -3.61 14.14 -0.40
CA ALA A 96 -4.23 13.94 -1.70
C ALA A 96 -3.74 12.64 -2.35
N ALA A 97 -4.53 12.10 -3.29
CA ALA A 97 -4.13 10.95 -4.10
C ALA A 97 -4.31 11.30 -5.58
N HIS A 98 -3.33 10.98 -6.39
CA HIS A 98 -3.33 11.27 -7.82
C HIS A 98 -3.01 10.01 -8.63
N SER A 99 -3.91 9.67 -9.57
CA SER A 99 -3.77 8.52 -10.47
C SER A 99 -3.78 8.95 -11.95
N ASP A 100 -3.83 10.24 -12.22
CA ASP A 100 -3.73 10.83 -13.56
C ASP A 100 -2.33 11.41 -13.75
N PRO A 101 -1.62 11.11 -14.88
CA PRO A 101 -0.25 11.57 -15.11
C PRO A 101 -0.10 13.09 -15.14
N HIS A 102 -1.07 13.79 -15.77
CA HIS A 102 -1.02 15.25 -15.87
C HIS A 102 -1.22 15.90 -14.51
N ILE A 103 -2.18 15.39 -13.74
CA ILE A 103 -2.43 15.92 -12.39
C ILE A 103 -1.22 15.64 -11.48
N GLN A 104 -0.59 14.45 -11.59
CA GLN A 104 0.63 14.17 -10.82
C GLN A 104 1.76 15.14 -11.16
N ALA A 105 2.03 15.35 -12.44
CA ALA A 105 3.07 16.29 -12.88
C ALA A 105 2.79 17.74 -12.39
N MET A 106 1.56 18.23 -12.57
CA MET A 106 1.16 19.57 -12.11
C MET A 106 1.27 19.68 -10.58
N SER A 107 0.85 18.67 -9.85
CA SER A 107 0.95 18.67 -8.39
C SER A 107 2.40 18.62 -7.94
N ALA A 108 3.23 17.76 -8.52
CA ALA A 108 4.65 17.64 -8.22
C ALA A 108 5.41 18.96 -8.39
N MET A 109 5.11 19.71 -9.46
CA MET A 109 5.69 21.04 -9.70
C MET A 109 5.24 22.10 -8.68
N SER A 110 4.16 21.85 -7.92
CA SER A 110 3.60 22.76 -6.91
C SER A 110 4.00 22.41 -5.48
N LEU A 111 4.84 21.38 -5.30
CA LEU A 111 5.34 20.95 -4.00
C LEU A 111 6.45 21.89 -3.48
N THR A 112 6.70 21.77 -2.19
CA THR A 112 7.76 22.49 -1.47
C THR A 112 8.59 21.51 -0.66
N PRO A 113 9.76 21.89 -0.12
CA PRO A 113 10.56 21.03 0.74
C PRO A 113 9.86 20.49 2.00
N ASP A 114 8.75 21.14 2.40
CA ASP A 114 7.95 20.70 3.56
C ASP A 114 6.89 19.64 3.21
N ASP A 115 6.83 19.21 1.95
CA ASP A 115 5.86 18.23 1.45
C ASP A 115 6.50 16.84 1.30
N VAL A 116 5.66 15.81 1.38
CA VAL A 116 6.07 14.41 1.17
C VAL A 116 5.23 13.77 0.09
N VAL A 117 5.86 13.04 -0.82
CA VAL A 117 5.20 12.18 -1.81
C VAL A 117 5.46 10.71 -1.47
N VAL A 118 4.41 9.89 -1.47
CA VAL A 118 4.50 8.44 -1.42
C VAL A 118 4.21 7.89 -2.81
N ALA A 119 5.24 7.41 -3.48
CA ALA A 119 5.16 6.83 -4.83
C ALA A 119 4.93 5.32 -4.74
N ILE A 120 3.82 4.84 -5.30
CA ILE A 120 3.39 3.44 -5.21
C ILE A 120 3.42 2.82 -6.60
N SER A 121 4.22 1.78 -6.80
CA SER A 121 4.34 1.11 -8.09
C SER A 121 4.61 -0.38 -7.94
N GLN A 122 3.75 -1.21 -8.54
CA GLN A 122 3.95 -2.65 -8.60
C GLN A 122 5.17 -3.04 -9.42
N SER A 123 5.39 -2.41 -10.56
CA SER A 123 6.51 -2.73 -11.45
C SER A 123 7.78 -1.94 -11.16
N GLY A 124 7.65 -0.80 -10.46
CA GLY A 124 8.74 0.14 -10.26
C GLY A 124 9.28 0.80 -11.55
N ARG A 125 8.53 0.73 -12.66
CA ARG A 125 9.01 1.12 -14.02
C ARG A 125 8.04 2.03 -14.79
N SER A 126 7.03 2.58 -14.14
CA SER A 126 6.07 3.49 -14.79
C SER A 126 6.78 4.79 -15.21
N SER A 127 6.85 5.06 -16.52
CA SER A 127 7.52 6.26 -17.05
C SER A 127 6.88 7.56 -16.54
N ALA A 128 5.56 7.62 -16.50
CA ALA A 128 4.86 8.80 -15.99
C ALA A 128 5.13 9.04 -14.49
N LEU A 129 5.24 7.97 -13.67
CA LEU A 129 5.61 8.12 -12.26
C LEU A 129 7.06 8.57 -12.10
N LEU A 130 7.97 8.07 -12.95
CA LEU A 130 9.36 8.49 -12.94
C LEU A 130 9.52 9.96 -13.30
N GLU A 131 8.78 10.44 -14.30
CA GLU A 131 8.73 11.87 -14.67
C GLU A 131 8.19 12.73 -13.50
N ALA A 132 7.10 12.31 -12.86
CA ALA A 132 6.57 12.99 -11.69
C ALA A 132 7.58 13.04 -10.54
N LEU A 133 8.34 11.97 -10.29
CA LEU A 133 9.40 11.93 -9.28
C LEU A 133 10.58 12.87 -9.60
N ASP A 134 10.88 13.10 -10.87
CA ASP A 134 11.89 14.09 -11.25
C ASP A 134 11.41 15.52 -10.87
N PHE A 135 10.13 15.87 -11.08
CA PHE A 135 9.56 17.14 -10.60
C PHE A 135 9.50 17.23 -9.06
N VAL A 136 9.18 16.12 -8.37
CA VAL A 136 9.24 16.07 -6.89
C VAL A 136 10.64 16.40 -6.39
N ARG A 137 11.67 15.83 -7.01
CA ARG A 137 13.07 16.11 -6.67
C ARG A 137 13.44 17.58 -6.95
N GLU A 138 12.99 18.15 -8.07
CA GLU A 138 13.24 19.56 -8.43
C GLU A 138 12.56 20.52 -7.45
N SER A 139 11.39 20.19 -6.92
CA SER A 139 10.69 20.99 -5.91
C SER A 139 11.34 20.94 -4.53
N GLY A 140 12.26 20.00 -4.30
CA GLY A 140 12.90 19.75 -3.01
C GLY A 140 12.03 18.95 -2.03
N ALA A 141 10.83 18.51 -2.43
CA ALA A 141 9.97 17.66 -1.62
C ALA A 141 10.58 16.26 -1.41
N LEU A 142 10.28 15.65 -0.26
CA LEU A 142 10.77 14.31 0.06
C LEU A 142 9.89 13.24 -0.58
N SER A 143 10.51 12.22 -1.15
CA SER A 143 9.80 11.09 -1.75
C SER A 143 10.06 9.78 -1.00
N ILE A 144 8.98 9.04 -0.71
CA ILE A 144 8.98 7.67 -0.16
C ILE A 144 8.56 6.74 -1.28
N GLY A 145 9.38 5.71 -1.58
CA GLY A 145 9.09 4.75 -2.64
C GLY A 145 8.56 3.43 -2.10
N LEU A 146 7.40 2.99 -2.58
CA LEU A 146 6.83 1.67 -2.35
C LEU A 146 6.82 0.91 -3.68
N ALA A 147 7.89 0.20 -4.00
CA ALA A 147 8.05 -0.53 -5.26
C ALA A 147 9.09 -1.66 -5.10
N PRO A 148 9.23 -2.59 -6.07
CA PRO A 148 10.25 -3.62 -6.00
C PRO A 148 11.67 -3.05 -5.95
N GLY A 149 12.55 -3.70 -5.19
CA GLY A 149 13.96 -3.34 -5.06
C GLY A 149 14.69 -3.33 -6.39
N GLY A 150 15.71 -2.47 -6.54
CA GLY A 150 16.50 -2.36 -7.77
C GLY A 150 15.71 -1.89 -8.99
N THR A 151 14.62 -1.16 -8.78
CA THR A 151 13.82 -0.59 -9.86
C THR A 151 13.98 0.94 -9.93
N PRO A 152 13.78 1.53 -11.13
CA PRO A 152 13.97 2.97 -11.31
C PRO A 152 13.14 3.85 -10.37
N VAL A 153 11.95 3.41 -9.92
CA VAL A 153 11.12 4.18 -8.96
C VAL A 153 11.78 4.20 -7.59
N ILE A 154 12.26 3.05 -7.10
CA ILE A 154 12.97 2.98 -5.82
C ILE A 154 14.25 3.81 -5.84
N ASP A 155 15.01 3.73 -6.93
CA ASP A 155 16.30 4.42 -7.06
C ASP A 155 16.14 5.96 -7.12
N ARG A 156 14.95 6.46 -7.51
CA ARG A 156 14.64 7.90 -7.55
C ARG A 156 14.12 8.46 -6.22
N CYS A 157 13.66 7.61 -5.32
CA CYS A 157 13.07 8.06 -4.06
C CYS A 157 14.13 8.32 -2.99
N ASN A 158 13.91 9.34 -2.15
CA ASN A 158 14.78 9.66 -1.02
C ASN A 158 14.74 8.57 0.06
N LEU A 159 13.55 8.03 0.32
CA LEU A 159 13.31 6.97 1.31
C LEU A 159 12.72 5.74 0.60
N PRO A 160 13.55 4.78 0.20
CA PRO A 160 13.08 3.55 -0.39
C PRO A 160 12.53 2.58 0.67
N ILE A 161 11.36 2.02 0.41
CA ILE A 161 10.79 0.87 1.14
C ILE A 161 10.54 -0.23 0.10
N PRO A 162 11.52 -1.10 -0.17
CA PRO A 162 11.39 -2.14 -1.16
C PRO A 162 10.29 -3.15 -0.81
N ILE A 163 9.43 -3.47 -1.78
CA ILE A 163 8.34 -4.44 -1.64
C ILE A 163 8.43 -5.43 -2.79
N ASP A 164 9.17 -6.51 -2.55
CA ASP A 164 9.41 -7.53 -3.56
C ASP A 164 8.31 -8.58 -3.54
N VAL A 165 7.45 -8.52 -4.55
CA VAL A 165 6.36 -9.47 -4.77
C VAL A 165 6.49 -10.11 -6.14
N ALA A 166 6.52 -11.45 -6.16
CA ALA A 166 6.51 -12.20 -7.40
C ALA A 166 5.11 -12.14 -8.03
N GLU A 167 5.04 -11.59 -9.24
CA GLU A 167 3.82 -11.61 -10.05
C GLU A 167 4.11 -12.22 -11.42
N PRO A 168 3.11 -12.86 -12.05
CA PRO A 168 3.29 -13.42 -13.38
C PRO A 168 3.71 -12.34 -14.38
N SER A 169 4.78 -12.58 -15.14
CA SER A 169 5.27 -11.69 -16.20
C SER A 169 4.70 -12.01 -17.58
N ASP A 170 4.00 -13.14 -17.73
CA ASP A 170 3.48 -13.67 -18.98
C ASP A 170 2.06 -13.16 -19.32
N GLY A 171 1.51 -12.26 -18.52
CA GLY A 171 0.15 -11.75 -18.68
C GLY A 171 -0.94 -12.68 -18.16
N SER A 172 -0.59 -13.78 -17.50
CA SER A 172 -1.57 -14.65 -16.86
C SER A 172 -2.29 -13.92 -15.72
N TYR A 173 -3.49 -14.39 -15.39
CA TYR A 173 -4.27 -13.81 -14.31
C TYR A 173 -3.53 -13.92 -12.96
N SER A 174 -3.48 -12.81 -12.24
CA SER A 174 -2.99 -12.76 -10.87
C SER A 174 -4.01 -12.04 -9.98
N PRO A 175 -4.23 -12.48 -8.74
CA PRO A 175 -5.02 -11.74 -7.75
C PRO A 175 -4.33 -10.45 -7.28
N LEU A 176 -3.18 -10.08 -7.85
CA LEU A 176 -2.36 -8.92 -7.52
C LEU A 176 -1.99 -8.86 -6.04
N PRO A 177 -1.23 -9.84 -5.53
CA PRO A 177 -0.82 -9.88 -4.12
C PRO A 177 0.07 -8.67 -3.73
N SER A 178 0.76 -8.04 -4.69
CA SER A 178 1.48 -6.78 -4.46
C SER A 178 0.57 -5.67 -3.95
N ARG A 179 -0.67 -5.59 -4.44
CA ARG A 179 -1.64 -4.60 -3.95
C ARG A 179 -1.93 -4.79 -2.47
N ILE A 180 -2.13 -6.02 -2.01
CA ILE A 180 -2.36 -6.32 -0.60
C ILE A 180 -1.11 -6.00 0.24
N ALA A 181 0.07 -6.31 -0.27
CA ALA A 181 1.33 -5.94 0.38
C ALA A 181 1.47 -4.42 0.53
N HIS A 182 1.23 -3.65 -0.54
CA HIS A 182 1.24 -2.18 -0.48
C HIS A 182 0.22 -1.63 0.52
N LEU A 183 -1.02 -2.14 0.54
CA LEU A 183 -2.04 -1.75 1.51
C LEU A 183 -1.57 -2.01 2.94
N THR A 184 -0.91 -3.15 3.19
CA THR A 184 -0.37 -3.49 4.51
C THR A 184 0.75 -2.54 4.94
N ILE A 185 1.65 -2.15 4.03
CA ILE A 185 2.67 -1.14 4.34
C ILE A 185 2.04 0.24 4.62
N ILE A 186 1.02 0.64 3.87
CA ILE A 186 0.26 1.86 4.16
C ILE A 186 -0.39 1.80 5.55
N ASP A 187 -0.92 0.64 5.96
CA ASP A 187 -1.47 0.45 7.32
C ASP A 187 -0.38 0.56 8.40
N ILE A 188 0.81 0.03 8.15
CA ILE A 188 1.97 0.15 9.06
C ILE A 188 2.38 1.62 9.22
N LEU A 189 2.53 2.36 8.12
CA LEU A 189 2.86 3.79 8.14
C LEU A 189 1.78 4.59 8.87
N ALA A 190 0.50 4.33 8.59
CA ALA A 190 -0.61 4.99 9.26
C ALA A 190 -0.66 4.68 10.78
N ALA A 191 -0.38 3.44 11.17
CA ALA A 191 -0.29 3.04 12.58
C ALA A 191 0.88 3.75 13.30
N GLY A 192 2.03 3.90 12.62
CA GLY A 192 3.16 4.66 13.14
C GLY A 192 2.81 6.14 13.36
N VAL A 193 2.20 6.78 12.37
CA VAL A 193 1.72 8.18 12.47
C VAL A 193 0.70 8.33 13.59
N TYR A 194 -0.27 7.41 13.68
CA TYR A 194 -1.25 7.39 14.78
C TYR A 194 -0.57 7.31 16.15
N ARG A 195 0.38 6.41 16.32
CA ARG A 195 1.15 6.25 17.56
C ARG A 195 1.91 7.53 17.92
N THR A 196 2.53 8.20 16.95
CA THR A 196 3.34 9.40 17.16
C THR A 196 2.48 10.62 17.50
N LYS A 197 1.34 10.82 16.80
CA LYS A 197 0.45 11.97 17.03
C LYS A 197 -0.48 11.81 18.24
N GLY A 198 -0.73 10.58 18.68
CA GLY A 198 -1.37 10.25 19.96
C GLY A 198 -2.73 10.90 20.22
N GLY A 199 -2.91 11.44 21.41
CA GLY A 199 -4.21 11.89 21.95
C GLY A 199 -4.90 13.02 21.17
N GLU A 200 -4.21 13.76 20.29
CA GLU A 200 -4.87 14.73 19.41
C GLU A 200 -5.72 14.01 18.34
N VAL A 201 -5.14 12.98 17.73
CA VAL A 201 -5.83 12.12 16.75
C VAL A 201 -6.95 11.34 17.42
N ASP A 202 -6.78 10.86 18.65
CA ASP A 202 -7.83 10.15 19.40
C ASP A 202 -9.08 11.02 19.58
N ARG A 203 -8.92 12.27 19.98
CA ARG A 203 -10.04 13.21 20.13
C ARG A 203 -10.74 13.45 18.80
N HIS A 204 -9.98 13.58 17.73
CA HIS A 204 -10.53 13.75 16.38
C HIS A 204 -11.31 12.52 15.91
N LEU A 205 -10.74 11.32 16.02
CA LEU A 205 -11.38 10.07 15.63
C LEU A 205 -12.66 9.81 16.45
N ALA A 206 -12.65 10.08 17.75
CA ALA A 206 -13.84 9.96 18.58
C ALA A 206 -14.96 10.92 18.13
N ARG A 207 -14.63 12.16 17.73
CA ARG A 207 -15.58 13.13 17.18
C ARG A 207 -16.14 12.66 15.84
N LEU A 208 -15.28 12.19 14.93
CA LEU A 208 -15.69 11.63 13.64
C LEU A 208 -16.64 10.44 13.82
N ASN A 209 -16.29 9.49 14.66
CA ASN A 209 -17.08 8.29 14.88
C ASN A 209 -18.48 8.63 15.42
N ARG A 210 -18.57 9.53 16.40
CA ARG A 210 -19.89 10.01 16.91
C ARG A 210 -20.73 10.62 15.79
N ARG A 211 -20.13 11.44 14.93
CA ARG A 211 -20.85 12.06 13.81
C ARG A 211 -21.27 11.06 12.74
N LEU A 212 -20.41 10.11 12.40
CA LEU A 212 -20.72 9.07 11.43
C LEU A 212 -21.80 8.09 11.94
N GLN A 213 -21.83 7.82 13.25
CA GLN A 213 -22.91 7.02 13.84
C GLN A 213 -24.29 7.70 13.68
N SER A 214 -24.35 9.02 13.78
CA SER A 214 -25.61 9.76 13.59
C SER A 214 -26.09 9.79 12.12
N LEU A 215 -25.28 9.34 11.17
CA LEU A 215 -25.65 9.21 9.75
C LEU A 215 -26.13 7.79 9.39
N ARG A 216 -26.04 6.84 10.33
CA ARG A 216 -26.58 5.49 10.14
C ARG A 216 -28.08 5.52 10.43
N THR A 217 -28.87 4.85 9.59
CA THR A 217 -30.31 4.60 9.90
C THR A 217 -30.39 3.84 11.21
N PRO A 218 -31.33 4.22 12.12
CA PRO A 218 -31.62 3.38 13.29
C PRO A 218 -32.06 2.00 12.83
N ASP A 219 -31.64 0.95 13.55
CA ASP A 219 -32.11 -0.44 13.35
C ASP A 219 -33.63 -0.54 13.63
#